data_f9965c43bd97419e28b3e66601f88b62
#
_entry.id   f9965c43bd97419e28b3e66601f88b62
#
_cell.length_a   1.000
_cell.length_b   1.000
_cell.length_c   1.000
_cell.angle_alpha   90.00
_cell.angle_beta   90.00
_cell.angle_gamma   90.00
#
_symmetry.space_group_name_H-M   'P 1'
#
loop_
_entity.id
_entity.type
_entity.pdbx_description
1 polymer ?
#
loop_
_entity_poly.entity_id
_entity_poly.type
_entity_poly.pdbx_seq_one_letter_code
_entity_poly.pdbx_strand_id
1 'polypeptide(L)'
;MKFRYVFWPILLIAIGLIFILHNFGILDIGWRMLWSLWPLILIFWGIAVLPMKDIFKIIAVLLVLAFTVIFFNRLTDQSPWGCFIDRSSCHRDWGSANTDEDETTYEYQEQNLSVPFDSMIRKGILRLDAAAGNFSVGGVTGDFLTFHKKGDIGDYSLTTDDQNGTRTIRLSLEKGNIRHSIKQNKVDISLSDKSRCDLDFDVGAAEMDLDLSSYHVDTMTLNAGASSIEIKLGDKSPAAHISLNAGASSLKIKIPEAVGCEIRSESFMISREFKGFDKKGDRTYQTPGFDQASRKIYIEVKTAVSKIKVTRY
;
A
#
# COMPACT_ATOMS: atom_id res chain seq x y z
N MET A 1 -32.21 -36.07 -4.44
CA MET A 1 -31.09 -36.21 -5.41
C MET A 1 -29.84 -35.74 -4.75
N LYS A 2 -28.76 -36.52 -4.74
CA LYS A 2 -27.49 -36.08 -4.12
C LYS A 2 -26.84 -35.05 -5.03
N PHE A 3 -26.62 -33.82 -4.57
CA PHE A 3 -26.00 -32.68 -5.26
C PHE A 3 -24.79 -33.08 -6.15
N ARG A 4 -24.02 -34.05 -5.70
CA ARG A 4 -22.81 -34.57 -6.38
C ARG A 4 -23.11 -35.20 -7.75
N TYR A 5 -24.31 -35.74 -7.99
CA TYR A 5 -24.66 -36.38 -9.29
C TYR A 5 -25.16 -35.37 -10.32
N VAL A 6 -25.57 -34.17 -9.90
CA VAL A 6 -26.09 -33.12 -10.79
C VAL A 6 -24.99 -32.11 -11.11
N PHE A 7 -24.06 -31.89 -10.19
CA PHE A 7 -23.00 -30.91 -10.33
C PHE A 7 -22.04 -31.20 -11.48
N TRP A 8 -21.53 -32.44 -11.59
CA TRP A 8 -20.57 -32.81 -12.61
C TRP A 8 -21.11 -32.72 -14.04
N PRO A 9 -22.34 -33.20 -14.35
CA PRO A 9 -22.93 -33.04 -15.69
C PRO A 9 -23.15 -31.57 -16.06
N ILE A 10 -23.62 -30.73 -15.14
CA ILE A 10 -23.83 -29.31 -15.41
C ILE A 10 -22.50 -28.60 -15.68
N LEU A 11 -21.46 -28.90 -14.92
CA LEU A 11 -20.13 -28.35 -15.13
C LEU A 11 -19.56 -28.70 -16.50
N LEU A 12 -19.70 -29.96 -16.92
CA LEU A 12 -19.25 -30.43 -18.25
C LEU A 12 -20.01 -29.75 -19.38
N ILE A 13 -21.34 -29.58 -19.24
CA ILE A 13 -22.17 -28.88 -20.23
C ILE A 13 -21.73 -27.39 -20.31
N ALA A 14 -21.47 -26.74 -19.18
CA ALA A 14 -21.04 -25.35 -19.14
C ALA A 14 -19.66 -25.18 -19.83
N ILE A 15 -18.70 -26.07 -19.56
CA ILE A 15 -17.40 -26.06 -20.20
C ILE A 15 -17.55 -26.29 -21.71
N GLY A 16 -18.39 -27.25 -22.13
CA GLY A 16 -18.65 -27.51 -23.55
C GLY A 16 -19.29 -26.31 -24.26
N LEU A 17 -20.22 -25.65 -23.62
CA LEU A 17 -20.87 -24.44 -24.15
C LEU A 17 -19.87 -23.29 -24.31
N ILE A 18 -19.01 -23.07 -23.34
CA ILE A 18 -17.94 -22.07 -23.41
C ILE A 18 -16.99 -22.37 -24.56
N PHE A 19 -16.63 -23.63 -24.75
CA PHE A 19 -15.77 -24.06 -25.88
C PHE A 19 -16.42 -23.84 -27.24
N ILE A 20 -17.72 -24.10 -27.36
CA ILE A 20 -18.51 -23.84 -28.56
C ILE A 20 -18.56 -22.35 -28.87
N LEU A 21 -18.89 -21.50 -27.87
CA LEU A 21 -18.95 -20.05 -28.02
C LEU A 21 -17.58 -19.44 -28.38
N HIS A 22 -16.49 -19.97 -27.85
CA HIS A 22 -15.13 -19.59 -28.22
C HIS A 22 -14.82 -19.95 -29.68
N ASN A 23 -15.22 -21.14 -30.14
CA ASN A 23 -14.97 -21.59 -31.53
C ASN A 23 -15.80 -20.81 -32.57
N PHE A 24 -16.94 -20.25 -32.18
CA PHE A 24 -17.74 -19.36 -33.01
C PHE A 24 -17.25 -17.89 -33.02
N GLY A 25 -16.15 -17.57 -32.29
CA GLY A 25 -15.62 -16.21 -32.20
C GLY A 25 -16.50 -15.21 -31.45
N ILE A 26 -17.51 -15.70 -30.73
CA ILE A 26 -18.43 -14.88 -29.94
C ILE A 26 -17.78 -14.46 -28.61
N LEU A 27 -16.81 -15.26 -28.11
CA LEU A 27 -16.07 -15.05 -26.88
C LEU A 27 -14.57 -15.23 -27.14
N ASP A 28 -13.82 -14.15 -27.13
CA ASP A 28 -12.36 -14.20 -27.11
C ASP A 28 -11.87 -14.42 -25.67
N ILE A 29 -11.83 -15.68 -25.26
CA ILE A 29 -11.34 -16.06 -23.92
C ILE A 29 -9.85 -16.38 -24.03
N GLY A 30 -9.01 -15.43 -23.67
CA GLY A 30 -7.57 -15.64 -23.54
C GLY A 30 -7.26 -16.68 -22.44
N TRP A 31 -6.32 -17.59 -22.69
CA TRP A 31 -5.88 -18.61 -21.72
C TRP A 31 -5.52 -18.04 -20.34
N ARG A 32 -5.05 -16.80 -20.28
CA ARG A 32 -4.82 -16.05 -19.03
C ARG A 32 -6.08 -15.73 -18.23
N MET A 33 -7.20 -15.52 -18.90
CA MET A 33 -8.48 -15.22 -18.26
C MET A 33 -9.01 -16.46 -17.50
N LEU A 34 -8.81 -17.66 -18.03
CA LEU A 34 -9.13 -18.89 -17.31
C LEU A 34 -8.32 -19.05 -16.03
N TRP A 35 -7.05 -18.68 -16.04
CA TRP A 35 -6.21 -18.69 -14.83
C TRP A 35 -6.63 -17.65 -13.80
N SER A 36 -7.24 -16.55 -14.20
CA SER A 36 -7.76 -15.54 -13.28
C SER A 36 -9.02 -15.98 -12.53
N LEU A 37 -9.70 -17.01 -13.03
CA LEU A 37 -10.94 -17.53 -12.42
C LEU A 37 -10.71 -18.63 -11.38
N TRP A 38 -9.44 -19.01 -11.09
CA TRP A 38 -9.13 -20.04 -10.09
C TRP A 38 -9.73 -19.78 -8.69
N PRO A 39 -9.88 -18.52 -8.21
CA PRO A 39 -10.49 -18.27 -6.90
C PRO A 39 -11.97 -18.69 -6.84
N LEU A 40 -12.68 -18.66 -7.99
CA LEU A 40 -14.07 -19.13 -8.05
C LEU A 40 -14.18 -20.63 -7.76
N ILE A 41 -13.19 -21.41 -8.16
CA ILE A 41 -13.14 -22.87 -7.88
C ILE A 41 -13.12 -23.10 -6.37
N LEU A 42 -12.35 -22.30 -5.61
CA LEU A 42 -12.30 -22.39 -4.16
C LEU A 42 -13.62 -21.99 -3.51
N ILE A 43 -14.29 -20.96 -4.02
CA ILE A 43 -15.61 -20.52 -3.54
C ILE A 43 -16.64 -21.64 -3.78
N PHE A 44 -16.69 -22.23 -4.97
CA PHE A 44 -17.58 -23.34 -5.25
C PHE A 44 -17.29 -24.57 -4.40
N TRP A 45 -16.01 -24.86 -4.16
CA TRP A 45 -15.63 -25.96 -3.28
C TRP A 45 -16.04 -25.69 -1.83
N GLY A 46 -15.88 -24.47 -1.36
CA GLY A 46 -16.34 -24.03 -0.05
C GLY A 46 -17.86 -24.20 0.12
N ILE A 47 -18.66 -23.78 -0.86
CA ILE A 47 -20.13 -23.96 -0.85
C ILE A 47 -20.50 -25.47 -0.87
N ALA A 48 -19.77 -26.29 -1.60
CA ALA A 48 -20.04 -27.72 -1.67
C ALA A 48 -19.82 -28.45 -0.34
N VAL A 49 -18.84 -28.00 0.46
CA VAL A 49 -18.49 -28.61 1.76
C VAL A 49 -19.43 -28.18 2.90
N LEU A 50 -20.11 -27.03 2.77
CA LEU A 50 -21.04 -26.54 3.80
C LEU A 50 -22.19 -27.51 4.06
N PRO A 51 -22.53 -27.83 5.31
CA PRO A 51 -23.63 -28.74 5.67
C PRO A 51 -24.99 -28.04 5.57
N MET A 52 -25.37 -27.59 4.35
CA MET A 52 -26.65 -26.91 4.09
C MET A 52 -27.54 -27.77 3.20
N LYS A 53 -28.87 -27.51 3.22
CA LYS A 53 -29.82 -28.19 2.32
C LYS A 53 -29.48 -27.84 0.86
N ASP A 54 -29.65 -28.80 -0.04
CA ASP A 54 -29.27 -28.71 -1.47
C ASP A 54 -29.84 -27.48 -2.19
N ILE A 55 -31.05 -27.04 -1.82
CA ILE A 55 -31.70 -25.83 -2.37
C ILE A 55 -30.90 -24.57 -2.05
N PHE A 56 -30.39 -24.43 -0.82
CA PHE A 56 -29.59 -23.25 -0.43
C PHE A 56 -28.22 -23.24 -1.13
N LYS A 57 -27.63 -24.39 -1.40
CA LYS A 57 -26.40 -24.50 -2.20
C LYS A 57 -26.60 -24.02 -3.63
N ILE A 58 -27.70 -24.41 -4.27
CA ILE A 58 -28.03 -23.98 -5.62
C ILE A 58 -28.22 -22.46 -5.67
N ILE A 59 -28.98 -21.89 -4.71
CA ILE A 59 -29.18 -20.45 -4.62
C ILE A 59 -27.86 -19.73 -4.41
N ALA A 60 -26.98 -20.22 -3.52
CA ALA A 60 -25.66 -19.61 -3.26
C ALA A 60 -24.77 -19.62 -4.51
N VAL A 61 -24.75 -20.72 -5.26
CA VAL A 61 -24.01 -20.82 -6.53
C VAL A 61 -24.56 -19.84 -7.56
N LEU A 62 -25.88 -19.71 -7.70
CA LEU A 62 -26.52 -18.76 -8.63
C LEU A 62 -26.20 -17.31 -8.23
N LEU A 63 -26.21 -16.99 -6.94
CA LEU A 63 -25.86 -15.65 -6.44
C LEU A 63 -24.39 -15.31 -6.72
N VAL A 64 -23.46 -16.26 -6.52
CA VAL A 64 -22.05 -16.06 -6.82
C VAL A 64 -21.85 -15.86 -8.34
N LEU A 65 -22.55 -16.63 -9.18
CA LEU A 65 -22.46 -16.44 -10.62
C LEU A 65 -23.05 -15.10 -11.06
N ALA A 66 -24.22 -14.71 -10.55
CA ALA A 66 -24.82 -13.40 -10.83
C ALA A 66 -23.90 -12.25 -10.38
N PHE A 67 -23.36 -12.35 -9.17
CA PHE A 67 -22.41 -11.36 -8.66
C PHE A 67 -21.16 -11.28 -9.52
N THR A 68 -20.61 -12.41 -9.96
CA THR A 68 -19.45 -12.45 -10.85
C THR A 68 -19.72 -11.76 -12.18
N VAL A 69 -20.89 -12.00 -12.78
CA VAL A 69 -21.27 -11.35 -14.05
C VAL A 69 -21.48 -9.86 -13.87
N ILE A 70 -22.16 -9.42 -12.81
CA ILE A 70 -22.41 -7.99 -12.52
C ILE A 70 -21.09 -7.29 -12.20
N PHE A 71 -20.23 -7.92 -11.41
CA PHE A 71 -18.93 -7.41 -11.04
C PHE A 71 -18.01 -7.29 -12.26
N PHE A 72 -18.03 -8.27 -13.16
CA PHE A 72 -17.27 -8.24 -14.40
C PHE A 72 -17.77 -7.16 -15.36
N ASN A 73 -19.08 -6.99 -15.54
CA ASN A 73 -19.64 -5.92 -16.35
C ASN A 73 -19.29 -4.52 -15.80
N ARG A 74 -19.30 -4.36 -14.46
CA ARG A 74 -18.89 -3.10 -13.83
C ARG A 74 -17.40 -2.82 -13.97
N LEU A 75 -16.57 -3.84 -13.99
CA LEU A 75 -15.12 -3.73 -14.21
C LEU A 75 -14.78 -3.38 -15.66
N THR A 76 -15.58 -3.81 -16.63
CA THR A 76 -15.34 -3.54 -18.06
C THR A 76 -15.68 -2.10 -18.43
N ASP A 77 -16.67 -1.48 -17.77
CA ASP A 77 -17.10 -0.11 -18.07
C ASP A 77 -16.26 1.00 -17.40
N GLN A 78 -15.47 0.72 -16.38
CA GLN A 78 -14.76 1.76 -15.60
C GLN A 78 -13.38 1.34 -15.06
N SER A 79 -12.72 0.31 -15.57
CA SER A 79 -11.51 -0.12 -14.90
C SER A 79 -10.21 0.42 -15.52
N PRO A 80 -9.35 1.02 -14.68
CA PRO A 80 -7.93 1.20 -14.97
C PRO A 80 -7.19 -0.15 -15.11
N TRP A 81 -7.88 -1.28 -14.83
CA TRP A 81 -7.35 -2.66 -14.86
C TRP A 81 -7.54 -3.36 -16.22
N GLY A 82 -8.27 -2.77 -17.17
CA GLY A 82 -8.51 -3.32 -18.51
C GLY A 82 -7.23 -3.61 -19.29
N CYS A 83 -6.16 -2.88 -19.01
CA CYS A 83 -4.86 -3.07 -19.66
C CYS A 83 -4.02 -4.23 -19.11
N PHE A 84 -4.41 -4.82 -17.98
CA PHE A 84 -3.74 -6.02 -17.47
C PHE A 84 -4.24 -7.32 -18.11
N ILE A 85 -5.43 -7.29 -18.74
CA ILE A 85 -6.11 -8.49 -19.22
C ILE A 85 -5.99 -8.66 -20.74
N ASP A 86 -5.85 -7.58 -21.51
CA ASP A 86 -5.81 -7.68 -22.98
C ASP A 86 -4.63 -6.91 -23.59
N ARG A 87 -3.55 -7.64 -23.85
CA ARG A 87 -2.39 -7.15 -24.59
C ARG A 87 -2.63 -7.16 -26.13
N SER A 88 -3.78 -7.68 -26.59
CA SER A 88 -4.11 -7.82 -28.01
C SER A 88 -4.91 -6.64 -28.56
N SER A 89 -5.58 -5.87 -27.72
CA SER A 89 -6.36 -4.69 -28.16
C SER A 89 -5.52 -3.43 -28.36
N CYS A 90 -4.24 -3.42 -28.01
CA CYS A 90 -3.34 -2.30 -28.30
C CYS A 90 -2.68 -2.38 -29.70
N HIS A 91 -3.05 -3.37 -30.53
CA HIS A 91 -2.50 -3.57 -31.88
C HIS A 91 -3.54 -3.33 -32.96
N ARG A 92 -4.16 -2.17 -32.98
CA ARG A 92 -4.94 -1.80 -34.16
C ARG A 92 -4.84 -0.29 -34.41
N ASP A 93 -3.72 0.07 -35.00
CA ASP A 93 -3.56 1.08 -36.02
C ASP A 93 -2.07 1.15 -36.40
N TRP A 94 -1.63 0.18 -37.20
CA TRP A 94 -0.46 0.34 -38.04
C TRP A 94 -0.92 0.38 -39.50
N GLY A 95 -1.42 1.53 -39.89
CA GLY A 95 -1.40 1.97 -41.26
C GLY A 95 0.02 2.40 -41.61
N SER A 96 0.59 1.70 -42.53
CA SER A 96 1.78 1.98 -43.32
C SER A 96 2.15 3.45 -43.39
N ALA A 97 3.28 3.87 -42.79
CA ALA A 97 4.12 4.98 -43.29
C ALA A 97 5.47 5.00 -42.53
N ASN A 98 6.52 4.73 -43.28
CA ASN A 98 7.90 5.19 -43.15
C ASN A 98 8.63 5.15 -41.83
N THR A 99 9.66 4.29 -41.83
CA THR A 99 10.90 4.35 -41.11
C THR A 99 11.37 5.75 -40.76
N ASP A 100 11.16 6.15 -39.50
CA ASP A 100 12.10 6.96 -38.75
C ASP A 100 12.12 6.37 -37.35
N GLU A 101 13.28 5.90 -36.94
CA GLU A 101 13.56 5.37 -35.62
C GLU A 101 13.51 6.55 -34.63
N ASP A 102 12.33 6.93 -34.19
CA ASP A 102 12.18 7.71 -32.98
C ASP A 102 12.21 6.72 -31.80
N GLU A 103 13.41 6.54 -31.23
CA GLU A 103 13.55 6.16 -29.84
C GLU A 103 12.66 7.10 -29.02
N THR A 104 11.44 6.69 -28.71
CA THR A 104 10.65 7.37 -27.69
C THR A 104 11.38 7.19 -26.37
N THR A 105 12.30 8.09 -26.11
CA THR A 105 12.90 8.32 -24.79
C THR A 105 11.72 8.58 -23.86
N TYR A 106 11.37 7.59 -23.03
CA TYR A 106 10.40 7.77 -21.97
C TYR A 106 11.01 8.79 -21.01
N GLU A 107 10.60 10.03 -21.16
CA GLU A 107 11.05 11.13 -20.32
C GLU A 107 10.50 10.89 -18.92
N TYR A 108 11.37 10.43 -18.02
CA TYR A 108 11.04 10.35 -16.60
C TYR A 108 10.70 11.75 -16.12
N GLN A 109 9.45 11.94 -15.69
CA GLN A 109 9.06 13.22 -15.12
C GLN A 109 9.69 13.36 -13.75
N GLU A 110 10.52 14.37 -13.60
CA GLU A 110 11.06 14.79 -12.31
C GLU A 110 10.24 15.97 -11.80
N GLN A 111 9.83 15.90 -10.56
CA GLN A 111 9.12 16.98 -9.88
C GLN A 111 9.90 17.38 -8.63
N ASN A 112 10.24 18.64 -8.51
CA ASN A 112 10.92 19.22 -7.37
C ASN A 112 10.00 20.26 -6.74
N LEU A 113 9.68 20.07 -5.46
CA LEU A 113 8.88 21.01 -4.68
C LEU A 113 9.66 21.36 -3.41
N SER A 114 9.58 22.60 -2.97
CA SER A 114 10.17 23.01 -1.71
C SER A 114 9.26 23.99 -0.97
N VAL A 115 9.39 23.98 0.34
CA VAL A 115 8.74 24.92 1.25
C VAL A 115 9.84 25.64 2.01
N PRO A 116 9.97 26.97 1.88
CA PRO A 116 11.04 27.71 2.52
C PRO A 116 10.90 27.66 4.05
N PHE A 117 12.04 27.69 4.73
CA PHE A 117 12.07 27.73 6.19
C PHE A 117 11.60 29.11 6.70
N ASP A 118 10.74 29.07 7.72
CA ASP A 118 10.29 30.25 8.43
C ASP A 118 10.51 30.06 9.94
N SER A 119 11.28 30.93 10.55
CA SER A 119 11.61 30.88 11.99
C SER A 119 10.43 31.09 12.92
N MET A 120 9.32 31.66 12.45
CA MET A 120 8.08 31.80 13.22
C MET A 120 7.33 30.46 13.36
N ILE A 121 7.61 29.50 12.51
CA ILE A 121 6.99 28.18 12.53
C ILE A 121 7.76 27.27 13.50
N ARG A 122 7.10 26.86 14.57
CA ARG A 122 7.67 25.99 15.61
C ARG A 122 7.37 24.53 15.40
N LYS A 123 6.27 24.23 14.68
CA LYS A 123 5.80 22.87 14.42
C LYS A 123 5.39 22.70 12.97
N GLY A 124 5.76 21.57 12.37
CA GLY A 124 5.31 21.12 11.07
C GLY A 124 4.40 19.92 11.18
N ILE A 125 3.40 19.85 10.32
CA ILE A 125 2.59 18.66 10.10
C ILE A 125 2.74 18.29 8.64
N LEU A 126 3.36 17.15 8.35
CA LEU A 126 3.47 16.63 6.99
C LEU A 126 2.41 15.56 6.76
N ARG A 127 1.55 15.77 5.78
CA ARG A 127 0.59 14.78 5.29
C ARG A 127 0.95 14.34 3.89
N LEU A 128 1.10 13.05 3.68
CA LEU A 128 1.41 12.45 2.39
C LEU A 128 0.32 11.46 2.01
N ASP A 129 -0.41 11.78 0.94
CA ASP A 129 -1.40 10.89 0.32
C ASP A 129 -0.83 10.34 -0.99
N ALA A 130 -0.50 9.05 -1.03
CA ALA A 130 0.15 8.43 -2.17
C ALA A 130 -0.43 7.04 -2.50
N ALA A 131 -0.42 6.66 -3.79
CA ALA A 131 -0.95 5.37 -4.21
C ALA A 131 0.07 4.24 -4.05
N ALA A 132 1.18 4.29 -4.79
CA ALA A 132 2.20 3.26 -4.79
C ALA A 132 3.57 3.85 -5.13
N GLY A 133 4.63 3.21 -4.67
CA GLY A 133 6.00 3.62 -4.99
C GLY A 133 7.01 3.34 -3.89
N ASN A 134 8.22 3.87 -4.10
CA ASN A 134 9.30 3.84 -3.15
C ASN A 134 9.44 5.23 -2.53
N PHE A 135 9.25 5.32 -1.24
CA PHE A 135 9.28 6.59 -0.49
C PHE A 135 10.45 6.58 0.48
N SER A 136 11.27 7.60 0.38
CA SER A 136 12.37 7.84 1.31
C SER A 136 12.14 9.15 2.05
N VAL A 137 12.21 9.10 3.38
CA VAL A 137 12.22 10.29 4.22
C VAL A 137 13.52 10.32 5.00
N GLY A 138 14.34 11.32 4.76
CA GLY A 138 15.63 11.40 5.41
C GLY A 138 16.46 12.61 4.94
N GLY A 139 17.64 12.76 5.54
CA GLY A 139 18.49 13.92 5.28
C GLY A 139 17.94 15.21 5.91
N VAL A 140 18.76 16.24 6.01
CA VAL A 140 18.37 17.54 6.58
C VAL A 140 18.47 18.58 5.47
N THR A 141 17.43 19.42 5.36
CA THR A 141 17.41 20.53 4.41
C THR A 141 17.44 21.88 5.13
N GLY A 142 17.94 22.90 4.43
CA GLY A 142 17.83 24.30 4.89
C GLY A 142 16.42 24.87 4.77
N ASP A 143 15.64 24.34 3.87
CA ASP A 143 14.21 24.62 3.71
C ASP A 143 13.40 23.92 4.81
N PHE A 144 12.12 24.25 4.93
CA PHE A 144 11.22 23.56 5.85
C PHE A 144 10.97 22.13 5.37
N LEU A 145 10.80 21.95 4.05
CA LEU A 145 10.65 20.68 3.37
C LEU A 145 11.22 20.78 1.95
N THR A 146 11.89 19.72 1.51
CA THR A 146 12.17 19.48 0.09
C THR A 146 11.59 18.14 -0.33
N PHE A 147 10.99 18.12 -1.50
CA PHE A 147 10.37 16.95 -2.10
C PHE A 147 10.91 16.77 -3.51
N HIS A 148 11.41 15.60 -3.79
CA HIS A 148 11.91 15.22 -5.11
C HIS A 148 11.22 13.92 -5.54
N LYS A 149 10.52 13.95 -6.66
CA LYS A 149 9.88 12.79 -7.27
C LYS A 149 10.51 12.48 -8.60
N LYS A 150 10.74 11.20 -8.87
CA LYS A 150 11.17 10.68 -10.16
C LYS A 150 10.32 9.48 -10.54
N GLY A 151 9.60 9.57 -11.65
CA GLY A 151 8.77 8.47 -12.12
C GLY A 151 7.57 8.93 -12.96
N ASP A 152 6.73 7.98 -13.33
CA ASP A 152 5.61 8.13 -14.27
C ASP A 152 4.22 8.09 -13.59
N ILE A 153 4.16 7.90 -12.27
CA ILE A 153 2.90 8.04 -11.53
C ILE A 153 2.65 9.52 -11.28
N GLY A 154 1.68 10.14 -11.93
CA GLY A 154 1.13 11.48 -11.75
C GLY A 154 1.96 12.50 -10.96
N ASP A 155 1.62 13.74 -11.01
CA ASP A 155 2.28 14.78 -10.23
C ASP A 155 1.69 14.89 -8.83
N TYR A 156 2.47 15.44 -7.91
CA TYR A 156 2.00 15.75 -6.57
C TYR A 156 1.65 17.23 -6.46
N SER A 157 0.50 17.52 -5.90
CA SER A 157 0.17 18.87 -5.45
C SER A 157 0.74 19.08 -4.05
N LEU A 158 1.32 20.26 -3.84
CA LEU A 158 1.80 20.71 -2.54
C LEU A 158 0.95 21.89 -2.09
N THR A 159 0.31 21.77 -0.94
CA THR A 159 -0.42 22.85 -0.30
C THR A 159 0.12 23.10 1.09
N THR A 160 0.17 24.36 1.49
CA THR A 160 0.61 24.78 2.83
C THR A 160 -0.46 25.63 3.51
N ASP A 161 -0.65 25.40 4.80
CA ASP A 161 -1.55 26.19 5.64
C ASP A 161 -0.83 26.49 6.96
N ASP A 162 -0.72 27.78 7.28
CA ASP A 162 -0.03 28.27 8.47
C ASP A 162 -1.01 28.80 9.49
N GLN A 163 -1.09 28.15 10.66
CA GLN A 163 -1.97 28.54 11.75
C GLN A 163 -1.25 28.49 13.10
N ASN A 164 -1.25 29.58 13.83
CA ASN A 164 -0.73 29.66 15.21
C ASN A 164 0.70 29.11 15.39
N GLY A 165 1.61 29.41 14.44
CA GLY A 165 2.99 28.92 14.48
C GLY A 165 3.14 27.43 14.11
N THR A 166 2.09 26.81 13.59
CA THR A 166 2.08 25.45 13.02
C THR A 166 1.87 25.54 11.53
N ARG A 167 2.72 24.90 10.75
CA ARG A 167 2.61 24.75 9.29
C ARG A 167 2.13 23.35 8.94
N THR A 168 0.99 23.26 8.28
CA THR A 168 0.51 22.00 7.70
C THR A 168 0.89 21.96 6.22
N ILE A 169 1.66 20.95 5.85
CA ILE A 169 2.05 20.68 4.47
C ILE A 169 1.30 19.43 4.03
N ARG A 170 0.59 19.51 2.93
CA ARG A 170 -0.07 18.36 2.31
C ARG A 170 0.53 18.12 0.95
N LEU A 171 1.00 16.91 0.73
CA LEU A 171 1.45 16.36 -0.52
C LEU A 171 0.42 15.32 -0.96
N SER A 172 -0.30 15.56 -2.02
CA SER A 172 -1.33 14.66 -2.53
C SER A 172 -1.06 14.32 -3.99
N LEU A 173 -1.13 13.04 -4.31
CA LEU A 173 -1.02 12.61 -5.70
C LEU A 173 -2.23 13.12 -6.49
N GLU A 174 -1.98 13.91 -7.53
CA GLU A 174 -3.05 14.38 -8.41
C GLU A 174 -3.61 13.21 -9.22
N LYS A 175 -4.93 13.22 -9.44
CA LYS A 175 -5.61 12.25 -10.30
C LYS A 175 -5.19 12.53 -11.76
N GLY A 176 -4.01 12.10 -12.12
CA GLY A 176 -3.52 12.10 -13.50
C GLY A 176 -3.79 10.76 -14.17
N ASN A 177 -3.76 10.75 -15.49
CA ASN A 177 -3.78 9.51 -16.27
C ASN A 177 -2.60 8.64 -15.80
N ILE A 178 -2.89 7.56 -15.09
CA ILE A 178 -1.92 6.51 -14.85
C ILE A 178 -1.58 5.94 -16.23
N ARG A 179 -0.55 6.48 -16.87
CA ARG A 179 -0.09 5.99 -18.16
C ARG A 179 0.43 4.56 -17.96
N HIS A 180 0.14 3.72 -18.90
CA HIS A 180 0.16 2.26 -18.98
C HIS A 180 1.43 1.50 -18.55
N SER A 181 2.36 2.11 -17.85
CA SER A 181 3.62 1.48 -17.44
C SER A 181 4.07 2.04 -16.09
N ILE A 182 3.52 1.52 -15.00
CA ILE A 182 4.05 1.80 -13.65
C ILE A 182 5.44 1.15 -13.58
N LYS A 183 6.47 1.85 -14.05
CA LYS A 183 7.83 1.31 -13.99
C LYS A 183 8.55 1.75 -12.73
N GLN A 184 8.40 2.97 -12.27
CA GLN A 184 9.02 3.44 -11.01
C GLN A 184 8.36 4.73 -10.54
N ASN A 185 8.05 4.80 -9.27
CA ASN A 185 7.72 6.04 -8.58
C ASN A 185 8.63 6.12 -7.35
N LYS A 186 9.66 6.93 -7.45
CA LYS A 186 10.58 7.19 -6.35
C LYS A 186 10.36 8.59 -5.83
N VAL A 187 10.16 8.71 -4.53
CA VAL A 187 9.92 9.97 -3.85
C VAL A 187 10.91 10.09 -2.70
N ASP A 188 11.70 11.15 -2.72
CA ASP A 188 12.64 11.48 -1.67
C ASP A 188 12.16 12.78 -0.98
N ILE A 189 12.00 12.75 0.34
CA ILE A 189 11.55 13.86 1.17
C ILE A 189 12.61 14.16 2.22
N SER A 190 13.01 15.42 2.32
CA SER A 190 13.86 15.89 3.42
C SER A 190 13.17 17.01 4.18
N LEU A 191 13.34 17.02 5.49
CA LEU A 191 12.72 18.00 6.42
C LEU A 191 13.80 18.81 7.11
N SER A 192 13.40 19.94 7.67
CA SER A 192 14.24 20.71 8.59
C SER A 192 14.32 20.01 9.94
N ASP A 193 15.50 20.00 10.54
CA ASP A 193 15.74 19.52 11.90
C ASP A 193 15.47 20.57 12.99
N LYS A 194 15.09 21.78 12.58
CA LYS A 194 14.89 22.93 13.49
C LYS A 194 13.51 23.00 14.10
N SER A 195 12.53 22.31 13.53
CA SER A 195 11.14 22.33 13.97
C SER A 195 10.70 20.96 14.46
N ARG A 196 9.75 20.94 15.40
CA ARG A 196 9.06 19.70 15.76
C ARG A 196 8.14 19.28 14.61
N CYS A 197 7.96 17.98 14.41
CA CYS A 197 7.13 17.49 13.32
C CYS A 197 6.17 16.39 13.74
N ASP A 198 4.98 16.45 13.15
CA ASP A 198 4.03 15.35 13.07
C ASP A 198 4.02 14.82 11.64
N LEU A 199 4.01 13.51 11.49
CA LEU A 199 4.03 12.84 10.19
C LEU A 199 2.76 12.00 10.04
N ASP A 200 2.07 12.17 8.92
CA ASP A 200 0.82 11.46 8.61
C ASP A 200 0.90 10.93 7.18
N PHE A 201 1.08 9.63 7.03
CA PHE A 201 1.30 8.97 5.75
C PHE A 201 0.17 8.00 5.45
N ASP A 202 -0.53 8.24 4.34
CA ASP A 202 -1.54 7.35 3.77
C ASP A 202 -1.04 6.81 2.43
N VAL A 203 -0.63 5.53 2.39
CA VAL A 203 -0.06 4.92 1.21
C VAL A 203 -0.75 3.61 0.86
N GLY A 204 -0.96 3.35 -0.42
CA GLY A 204 -1.58 2.11 -0.88
C GLY A 204 -0.62 0.92 -0.79
N ALA A 205 0.29 0.81 -1.75
CA ALA A 205 1.32 -0.23 -1.80
C ALA A 205 2.70 0.43 -1.92
N ALA A 206 3.55 0.30 -0.89
CA ALA A 206 4.78 1.07 -0.83
C ALA A 206 5.96 0.30 -0.25
N GLU A 207 7.15 0.65 -0.73
CA GLU A 207 8.39 0.46 -0.01
C GLU A 207 8.77 1.79 0.63
N MET A 208 9.00 1.80 1.94
CA MET A 208 9.29 3.02 2.69
C MET A 208 10.56 2.87 3.49
N ASP A 209 11.46 3.83 3.33
CA ASP A 209 12.68 3.98 4.14
C ASP A 209 12.65 5.32 4.86
N LEU A 210 12.42 5.28 6.16
CA LEU A 210 12.19 6.46 6.99
C LEU A 210 13.32 6.63 8.00
N ASP A 211 14.38 7.39 7.65
CA ASP A 211 15.40 7.79 8.63
C ASP A 211 14.97 9.07 9.35
N LEU A 212 14.31 8.88 10.47
CA LEU A 212 13.79 9.95 11.32
C LEU A 212 14.75 10.34 12.45
N SER A 213 15.98 9.83 12.44
CA SER A 213 16.94 10.01 13.53
C SER A 213 17.38 11.47 13.77
N SER A 214 17.31 12.28 12.72
CA SER A 214 17.71 13.71 12.78
C SER A 214 16.58 14.65 13.16
N TYR A 215 15.32 14.18 13.22
CA TYR A 215 14.14 15.03 13.39
C TYR A 215 13.55 14.98 14.80
N HIS A 216 12.87 16.05 15.19
CA HIS A 216 12.07 16.12 16.40
C HIS A 216 10.64 15.60 16.13
N VAL A 217 10.47 14.31 16.01
CA VAL A 217 9.16 13.69 15.75
C VAL A 217 8.37 13.56 17.04
N ASP A 218 7.18 14.19 17.09
CA ASP A 218 6.25 14.05 18.21
C ASP A 218 5.25 12.92 17.96
N THR A 219 4.61 12.94 16.79
CA THR A 219 3.67 11.90 16.38
C THR A 219 3.96 11.45 14.96
N MET A 220 3.73 10.17 14.71
CA MET A 220 3.75 9.61 13.37
C MET A 220 2.61 8.62 13.23
N THR A 221 1.79 8.81 12.21
CA THR A 221 0.77 7.86 11.78
C THR A 221 1.12 7.36 10.39
N LEU A 222 1.13 6.06 10.21
CA LEU A 222 1.35 5.44 8.91
C LEU A 222 0.25 4.44 8.65
N ASN A 223 -0.55 4.70 7.61
CA ASN A 223 -1.56 3.80 7.10
C ASN A 223 -1.09 3.24 5.76
N ALA A 224 -0.95 1.92 5.66
CA ALA A 224 -0.47 1.26 4.45
C ALA A 224 -1.30 0.01 4.11
N GLY A 225 -1.53 -0.24 2.84
CA GLY A 225 -2.19 -1.48 2.39
C GLY A 225 -1.22 -2.67 2.44
N ALA A 226 -0.38 -2.82 1.42
CA ALA A 226 0.68 -3.82 1.36
C ALA A 226 2.04 -3.11 1.28
N SER A 227 2.95 -3.40 2.21
CA SER A 227 4.15 -2.57 2.32
C SER A 227 5.38 -3.28 2.90
N SER A 228 6.55 -2.77 2.52
CA SER A 228 7.82 -3.02 3.19
C SER A 228 8.29 -1.70 3.81
N ILE A 229 8.40 -1.66 5.13
CA ILE A 229 8.67 -0.42 5.86
C ILE A 229 9.90 -0.61 6.73
N GLU A 230 10.88 0.25 6.55
CA GLU A 230 12.02 0.40 7.45
C GLU A 230 11.97 1.77 8.10
N ILE A 231 12.01 1.83 9.44
CA ILE A 231 11.95 3.06 10.22
C ILE A 231 13.14 3.10 11.15
N LYS A 232 13.89 4.18 11.12
CA LYS A 232 14.93 4.48 12.09
C LYS A 232 14.50 5.70 12.89
N LEU A 233 14.18 5.50 14.15
CA LEU A 233 13.75 6.55 15.06
C LEU A 233 14.95 7.22 15.73
N GLY A 234 14.81 8.49 16.10
CA GLY A 234 15.81 9.24 16.83
C GLY A 234 15.48 9.40 18.31
N ASP A 235 16.30 10.18 18.99
CA ASP A 235 16.17 10.53 20.39
C ASP A 235 15.93 12.03 20.63
N LYS A 236 15.49 12.77 19.61
CA LYS A 236 15.36 14.23 19.67
C LYS A 236 14.14 14.70 20.47
N SER A 237 13.04 13.94 20.42
CA SER A 237 11.81 14.29 21.13
C SER A 237 11.78 13.69 22.54
N PRO A 238 11.23 14.41 23.54
CA PRO A 238 11.07 13.87 24.91
C PRO A 238 10.12 12.66 24.95
N ALA A 239 9.06 12.71 24.12
CA ALA A 239 8.14 11.61 23.92
C ALA A 239 7.72 11.58 22.46
N ALA A 240 7.76 10.40 21.84
CA ALA A 240 7.29 10.18 20.47
C ALA A 240 6.21 9.09 20.46
N HIS A 241 5.13 9.33 19.71
CA HIS A 241 4.02 8.39 19.53
C HIS A 241 3.92 7.96 18.08
N ILE A 242 4.15 6.66 17.84
CA ILE A 242 4.21 6.08 16.50
C ILE A 242 3.06 5.09 16.35
N SER A 243 2.17 5.33 15.41
CA SER A 243 1.04 4.45 15.07
C SER A 243 1.22 3.87 13.67
N LEU A 244 1.32 2.55 13.57
CA LEU A 244 1.53 1.83 12.32
C LEU A 244 0.35 0.91 12.05
N ASN A 245 -0.42 1.23 11.02
CA ASN A 245 -1.58 0.47 10.58
C ASN A 245 -1.31 -0.09 9.18
N ALA A 246 -1.23 -1.41 9.04
CA ALA A 246 -0.96 -2.00 7.73
C ALA A 246 -1.75 -3.30 7.52
N GLY A 247 -2.14 -3.57 6.28
CA GLY A 247 -2.80 -4.82 5.92
C GLY A 247 -1.83 -5.98 5.95
N ALA A 248 -0.97 -6.09 4.95
CA ALA A 248 0.10 -7.08 4.88
C ALA A 248 1.45 -6.37 4.79
N SER A 249 2.35 -6.63 5.74
CA SER A 249 3.57 -5.82 5.81
C SER A 249 4.80 -6.55 6.36
N SER A 250 5.97 -6.02 5.99
CA SER A 250 7.25 -6.28 6.62
C SER A 250 7.72 -5.01 7.30
N LEU A 251 7.79 -5.01 8.62
CA LEU A 251 8.18 -3.85 9.43
C LEU A 251 9.55 -4.09 10.06
N LYS A 252 10.49 -3.20 9.81
CA LYS A 252 11.77 -3.15 10.49
C LYS A 252 11.88 -1.81 11.22
N ILE A 253 12.05 -1.83 12.52
CA ILE A 253 12.15 -0.61 13.33
C ILE A 253 13.47 -0.62 14.08
N LYS A 254 14.22 0.45 13.95
CA LYS A 254 15.47 0.68 14.68
C LYS A 254 15.27 1.81 15.69
N ILE A 255 15.67 1.57 16.94
CA ILE A 255 15.44 2.45 18.08
C ILE A 255 16.76 2.70 18.79
N PRO A 256 17.09 3.96 19.18
CA PRO A 256 18.31 4.25 19.93
C PRO A 256 18.34 3.52 21.29
N GLU A 257 19.53 3.07 21.72
CA GLU A 257 19.68 2.41 23.03
C GLU A 257 19.39 3.35 24.21
N ALA A 258 19.62 4.65 24.04
CA ALA A 258 19.40 5.65 25.07
C ALA A 258 17.93 5.95 25.39
N VAL A 259 16.98 5.40 24.62
CA VAL A 259 15.55 5.74 24.73
C VAL A 259 14.79 4.57 25.32
N GLY A 260 13.86 4.85 26.24
CA GLY A 260 12.86 3.88 26.69
C GLY A 260 11.81 3.66 25.58
N CYS A 261 11.50 2.41 25.28
CA CYS A 261 10.49 2.12 24.28
C CYS A 261 9.43 1.14 24.79
N GLU A 262 8.18 1.48 24.54
CA GLU A 262 7.03 0.57 24.73
C GLU A 262 6.45 0.23 23.35
N ILE A 263 6.22 -1.05 23.09
CA ILE A 263 5.58 -1.55 21.87
C ILE A 263 4.29 -2.25 22.25
N ARG A 264 3.18 -1.79 21.70
CA ARG A 264 1.89 -2.47 21.74
C ARG A 264 1.56 -3.03 20.38
N SER A 265 1.39 -4.35 20.28
CA SER A 265 1.16 -5.03 19.01
C SER A 265 -0.20 -5.71 19.00
N GLU A 266 -1.12 -5.18 18.19
CA GLU A 266 -2.44 -5.74 17.91
C GLU A 266 -2.44 -6.34 16.50
N SER A 267 -2.13 -7.63 16.39
CA SER A 267 -2.01 -8.27 15.08
C SER A 267 -2.47 -9.72 15.15
N PHE A 268 -3.14 -10.19 14.09
CA PHE A 268 -3.77 -11.51 14.08
C PHE A 268 -2.77 -12.62 13.74
N MET A 269 -2.02 -12.49 12.64
CA MET A 269 -0.95 -13.43 12.28
C MET A 269 0.39 -12.69 12.18
N ILE A 270 1.30 -12.97 13.10
CA ILE A 270 2.52 -12.20 13.22
C ILE A 270 3.74 -13.05 13.58
N SER A 271 4.85 -12.78 12.89
CA SER A 271 6.20 -13.15 13.34
C SER A 271 6.85 -11.95 14.02
N ARG A 272 7.19 -12.07 15.30
CA ARG A 272 7.78 -10.98 16.12
C ARG A 272 9.21 -11.31 16.48
N GLU A 273 10.10 -10.37 16.24
CA GLU A 273 11.48 -10.39 16.70
C GLU A 273 11.78 -9.07 17.41
N PHE A 274 11.63 -9.03 18.74
CA PHE A 274 11.85 -7.85 19.58
C PHE A 274 13.11 -8.05 20.42
N LYS A 275 14.27 -7.70 19.86
CA LYS A 275 15.55 -7.83 20.57
C LYS A 275 15.71 -6.73 21.61
N GLY A 276 15.99 -7.12 22.87
CA GLY A 276 16.18 -6.18 23.97
C GLY A 276 14.89 -5.62 24.56
N PHE A 277 13.77 -6.36 24.45
CA PHE A 277 12.50 -6.01 25.06
C PHE A 277 11.98 -7.14 25.96
N ASP A 278 11.45 -6.75 27.11
CA ASP A 278 10.75 -7.62 28.06
C ASP A 278 9.25 -7.61 27.77
N LYS A 279 8.63 -8.79 27.84
CA LYS A 279 7.17 -8.89 27.73
C LYS A 279 6.53 -8.48 29.06
N LYS A 280 5.74 -7.41 29.07
CA LYS A 280 5.03 -6.88 30.27
C LYS A 280 3.55 -7.24 30.33
N GLY A 281 2.96 -7.61 29.21
CA GLY A 281 1.55 -8.00 29.10
C GLY A 281 1.30 -8.85 27.87
N ASP A 282 0.03 -9.19 27.59
CA ASP A 282 -0.29 -10.06 26.45
C ASP A 282 0.17 -9.49 25.11
N ARG A 283 0.14 -8.17 24.96
CA ARG A 283 0.45 -7.46 23.71
C ARG A 283 1.45 -6.32 23.88
N THR A 284 2.04 -6.18 25.10
CA THR A 284 2.90 -5.07 25.46
C THR A 284 4.31 -5.54 25.74
N TYR A 285 5.27 -4.86 25.16
CA TYR A 285 6.70 -5.12 25.30
C TYR A 285 7.40 -3.79 25.64
N GLN A 286 8.33 -3.82 26.59
CA GLN A 286 9.06 -2.64 27.02
C GLN A 286 10.56 -2.92 27.07
N THR A 287 11.35 -1.88 26.83
CA THR A 287 12.79 -1.93 27.08
C THR A 287 13.06 -1.97 28.58
N PRO A 288 14.16 -2.62 29.03
CA PRO A 288 14.62 -2.50 30.43
C PRO A 288 14.79 -1.03 30.83
N GLY A 289 14.34 -0.67 32.02
CA GLY A 289 14.45 0.71 32.52
C GLY A 289 13.52 1.73 31.87
N PHE A 290 12.45 1.30 31.17
CA PHE A 290 11.50 2.18 30.49
C PHE A 290 10.93 3.28 31.39
N ASP A 291 10.57 2.96 32.64
CA ASP A 291 9.94 3.92 33.56
C ASP A 291 10.89 5.07 33.95
N GLN A 292 12.19 4.78 34.04
CA GLN A 292 13.24 5.74 34.43
C GLN A 292 13.83 6.49 33.24
N ALA A 293 13.49 6.08 32.00
CA ALA A 293 14.03 6.75 30.80
C ALA A 293 13.51 8.17 30.68
N SER A 294 14.42 9.13 30.48
CA SER A 294 14.09 10.54 30.29
C SER A 294 13.40 10.83 28.97
N ARG A 295 13.62 9.98 27.98
CA ARG A 295 13.00 10.04 26.65
C ARG A 295 12.30 8.74 26.36
N LYS A 296 11.09 8.82 25.81
CA LYS A 296 10.23 7.65 25.62
C LYS A 296 9.66 7.60 24.20
N ILE A 297 9.62 6.40 23.65
CA ILE A 297 8.95 6.12 22.37
C ILE A 297 7.83 5.10 22.62
N TYR A 298 6.63 5.44 22.19
CA TYR A 298 5.46 4.58 22.23
C TYR A 298 5.14 4.15 20.81
N ILE A 299 5.12 2.84 20.56
CA ILE A 299 4.84 2.29 19.25
C ILE A 299 3.58 1.42 19.35
N GLU A 300 2.56 1.77 18.60
CA GLU A 300 1.38 0.95 18.40
C GLU A 300 1.39 0.35 17.00
N VAL A 301 1.27 -0.97 16.90
CA VAL A 301 1.27 -1.67 15.61
C VAL A 301 -0.02 -2.47 15.47
N LYS A 302 -0.82 -2.13 14.45
CA LYS A 302 -2.05 -2.82 14.06
C LYS A 302 -1.89 -3.38 12.66
N THR A 303 -1.74 -4.70 12.54
CA THR A 303 -1.55 -5.34 11.24
C THR A 303 -2.37 -6.63 11.15
N ALA A 304 -2.85 -6.99 9.94
CA ALA A 304 -3.53 -8.25 9.74
C ALA A 304 -2.52 -9.41 9.62
N VAL A 305 -1.58 -9.31 8.69
CA VAL A 305 -0.49 -10.29 8.50
C VAL A 305 0.83 -9.55 8.40
N SER A 306 1.80 -9.87 9.26
CA SER A 306 3.06 -9.14 9.24
C SER A 306 4.25 -9.89 9.80
N LYS A 307 5.45 -9.43 9.40
CA LYS A 307 6.71 -9.71 10.08
C LYS A 307 7.22 -8.42 10.70
N ILE A 308 7.36 -8.40 12.01
CA ILE A 308 7.86 -7.21 12.72
C ILE A 308 9.19 -7.56 13.38
N LYS A 309 10.19 -6.77 13.02
CA LYS A 309 11.53 -6.84 13.62
C LYS A 309 11.86 -5.50 14.24
N VAL A 310 12.15 -5.49 15.53
CA VAL A 310 12.60 -4.30 16.25
C VAL A 310 13.99 -4.56 16.81
N THR A 311 14.90 -3.65 16.54
CA THR A 311 16.30 -3.71 17.00
C THR A 311 16.69 -2.38 17.64
N ARG A 312 17.65 -2.45 18.55
CA ARG A 312 18.26 -1.26 19.16
C ARG A 312 19.62 -0.99 18.52
N TYR A 313 20.01 0.28 18.41
CA TYR A 313 21.28 0.74 17.87
C TYR A 313 21.87 1.86 18.71
#